data_5412067f687720bb18c79358196038cf
#
_entry.id   5412067f687720bb18c79358196038cf
#
_cell.length_a   1.000
_cell.length_b   1.000
_cell.length_c   1.000
_cell.angle_alpha   90.00
_cell.angle_beta   90.00
_cell.angle_gamma   90.00
#
_symmetry.space_group_name_H-M   'P 1'
#
loop_
_entity.id
_entity.type
_entity.pdbx_description
1 polymer ?
#
loop_
_entity_poly.entity_id
_entity_poly.type
_entity_poly.pdbx_seq_one_letter_code
_entity_poly.pdbx_strand_id
1 'polypeptide(L)'
;MATMENRTFDEIAIGESAEVTREVTRADISLFAVVSGDVNPAHLDDAYAAGTRFKGVIMHGMWSGAIISSLLGVHLPGPGTIYLSQSLAFKRPVTPGDRITFKVTVKEKREDKKIVVLDCSGVNQDGKAVVEGEAVVMAPTEKLVPVAPAEPAVTIETVAYVRK
;
A
#
# COMPACT_ATOMS: atom_id res chain seq x y z
N MET A 1 -11.85 -9.17 21.47
CA MET A 1 -11.71 -8.31 20.28
C MET A 1 -10.21 -8.08 20.07
N ALA A 2 -9.73 -8.14 18.86
CA ALA A 2 -8.33 -7.85 18.56
C ALA A 2 -8.05 -6.36 18.82
N THR A 3 -6.87 -6.04 19.33
CA THR A 3 -6.41 -4.67 19.53
C THR A 3 -5.30 -4.37 18.52
N MET A 4 -5.18 -3.10 18.15
CA MET A 4 -4.03 -2.57 17.41
C MET A 4 -3.15 -1.84 18.41
N GLU A 5 -1.85 -1.89 18.23
CA GLU A 5 -0.91 -1.20 19.11
C GLU A 5 0.07 -0.40 18.24
N ASN A 6 0.28 0.87 18.61
CA ASN A 6 1.26 1.69 17.91
C ASN A 6 2.68 1.50 18.50
N ARG A 7 3.65 2.00 17.74
CA ARG A 7 5.02 2.24 18.20
C ARG A 7 5.19 3.76 18.37
N THR A 8 5.43 4.22 19.58
CA THR A 8 5.74 5.64 19.81
C THR A 8 7.11 5.99 19.22
N PHE A 9 7.34 7.27 18.97
CA PHE A 9 8.63 7.71 18.44
C PHE A 9 9.82 7.18 19.25
N ASP A 10 9.72 7.17 20.57
CA ASP A 10 10.81 6.73 21.46
C ASP A 10 11.01 5.20 21.42
N GLU A 11 9.96 4.44 21.15
CA GLU A 11 10.02 2.97 21.01
C GLU A 11 10.59 2.51 19.67
N ILE A 12 10.47 3.35 18.62
CA ILE A 12 10.91 2.99 17.26
C ILE A 12 12.43 2.97 17.19
N ALA A 13 12.99 1.91 16.61
CA ALA A 13 14.43 1.77 16.35
C ALA A 13 14.74 1.90 14.86
N ILE A 14 15.92 2.47 14.53
CA ILE A 14 16.46 2.45 13.15
C ILE A 14 16.69 0.98 12.75
N GLY A 15 16.24 0.61 11.54
CA GLY A 15 16.26 -0.76 11.03
C GLY A 15 15.03 -1.59 11.40
N GLU A 16 14.15 -1.09 12.29
CA GLU A 16 12.86 -1.74 12.56
C GLU A 16 12.00 -1.77 11.28
N SER A 17 11.28 -2.86 11.06
CA SER A 17 10.50 -3.02 9.83
C SER A 17 9.15 -3.69 10.09
N ALA A 18 8.21 -3.43 9.19
CA ALA A 18 6.94 -4.13 9.08
C ALA A 18 6.70 -4.54 7.63
N GLU A 19 6.00 -5.65 7.44
CA GLU A 19 5.69 -6.14 6.10
C GLU A 19 4.29 -6.77 6.02
N VAL A 20 3.73 -6.78 4.82
CA VAL A 20 2.47 -7.46 4.49
C VAL A 20 2.56 -8.03 3.09
N THR A 21 2.03 -9.23 2.90
CA THR A 21 1.88 -9.83 1.57
C THR A 21 0.45 -9.73 1.12
N ARG A 22 0.23 -9.27 -0.12
CA ARG A 22 -1.07 -9.18 -0.78
C ARG A 22 -1.02 -9.93 -2.12
N GLU A 23 -2.04 -10.74 -2.37
CA GLU A 23 -2.31 -11.27 -3.69
C GLU A 23 -3.17 -10.26 -4.44
N VAL A 24 -2.86 -10.01 -5.70
CA VAL A 24 -3.59 -9.07 -6.55
C VAL A 24 -4.72 -9.80 -7.26
N THR A 25 -5.94 -9.35 -7.04
CA THR A 25 -7.14 -9.93 -7.67
C THR A 25 -7.77 -8.94 -8.68
N ARG A 26 -8.62 -9.46 -9.55
CA ARG A 26 -9.46 -8.62 -10.43
C ARG A 26 -10.40 -7.72 -9.62
N ALA A 27 -10.88 -8.21 -8.50
CA ALA A 27 -11.73 -7.42 -7.60
C ALA A 27 -10.97 -6.20 -7.03
N ASP A 28 -9.69 -6.36 -6.64
CA ASP A 28 -8.86 -5.25 -6.16
C ASP A 28 -8.69 -4.17 -7.23
N ILE A 29 -8.47 -4.57 -8.50
CA ILE A 29 -8.35 -3.64 -9.62
C ILE A 29 -9.66 -2.86 -9.82
N SER A 30 -10.79 -3.55 -9.81
CA SER A 30 -12.10 -2.92 -9.94
C SER A 30 -12.42 -1.96 -8.80
N LEU A 31 -12.16 -2.37 -7.56
CA LEU A 31 -12.32 -1.52 -6.37
C LEU A 31 -11.44 -0.28 -6.43
N PHE A 32 -10.18 -0.45 -6.82
CA PHE A 32 -9.26 0.66 -6.93
C PHE A 32 -9.67 1.63 -8.04
N ALA A 33 -10.16 1.13 -9.18
CA ALA A 33 -10.72 1.96 -10.25
C ALA A 33 -11.92 2.79 -9.77
N VAL A 34 -12.81 2.20 -8.97
CA VAL A 34 -13.96 2.92 -8.39
C VAL A 34 -13.51 4.02 -7.44
N VAL A 35 -12.59 3.72 -6.53
CA VAL A 35 -12.12 4.68 -5.51
C VAL A 35 -11.28 5.80 -6.13
N SER A 36 -10.41 5.47 -7.09
CA SER A 36 -9.49 6.45 -7.71
C SER A 36 -10.12 7.21 -8.88
N GLY A 37 -11.16 6.65 -9.51
CA GLY A 37 -11.70 7.15 -10.78
C GLY A 37 -10.81 6.81 -12.00
N ASP A 38 -9.74 6.05 -11.81
CA ASP A 38 -8.83 5.65 -12.89
C ASP A 38 -9.38 4.43 -13.64
N VAL A 39 -10.12 4.72 -14.68
CA VAL A 39 -10.74 3.73 -15.58
C VAL A 39 -9.93 3.52 -16.87
N ASN A 40 -8.62 3.71 -16.82
CA ASN A 40 -7.74 3.45 -17.97
C ASN A 40 -7.94 2.01 -18.44
N PRO A 41 -8.17 1.79 -19.76
CA PRO A 41 -8.46 0.45 -20.29
C PRO A 41 -7.33 -0.57 -20.09
N ALA A 42 -6.09 -0.12 -19.82
CA ALA A 42 -5.00 -1.02 -19.42
C ALA A 42 -5.29 -1.79 -18.13
N HIS A 43 -6.19 -1.28 -17.28
CA HIS A 43 -6.58 -1.91 -16.01
C HIS A 43 -7.87 -2.73 -16.11
N LEU A 44 -8.75 -2.43 -17.09
CA LEU A 44 -10.13 -2.91 -17.04
C LEU A 44 -10.58 -3.64 -18.32
N ASP A 45 -9.89 -3.46 -19.45
CA ASP A 45 -10.26 -4.02 -20.75
C ASP A 45 -9.21 -5.06 -21.20
N ASP A 46 -9.59 -6.33 -21.18
CA ASP A 46 -8.69 -7.43 -21.53
C ASP A 46 -8.24 -7.37 -23.01
N ALA A 47 -9.13 -6.98 -23.92
CA ALA A 47 -8.82 -6.90 -25.34
C ALA A 47 -7.81 -5.76 -25.62
N TYR A 48 -8.04 -4.60 -25.01
CA TYR A 48 -7.11 -3.48 -25.07
C TYR A 48 -5.77 -3.84 -24.44
N ALA A 49 -5.78 -4.36 -23.21
CA ALA A 49 -4.58 -4.66 -22.45
C ALA A 49 -3.71 -5.72 -23.13
N ALA A 50 -4.31 -6.73 -23.79
CA ALA A 50 -3.60 -7.75 -24.57
C ALA A 50 -2.82 -7.14 -25.74
N GLY A 51 -3.29 -6.04 -26.32
CA GLY A 51 -2.63 -5.30 -27.39
C GLY A 51 -1.45 -4.43 -26.91
N THR A 52 -1.34 -4.16 -25.61
CA THR A 52 -0.28 -3.32 -25.05
C THR A 52 1.03 -4.08 -24.84
N ARG A 53 2.09 -3.36 -24.49
CA ARG A 53 3.37 -3.96 -24.09
C ARG A 53 3.25 -4.87 -22.86
N PHE A 54 2.19 -4.74 -22.07
CA PHE A 54 1.96 -5.53 -20.86
C PHE A 54 1.34 -6.90 -21.15
N LYS A 55 0.72 -7.08 -22.33
CA LYS A 55 0.12 -8.34 -22.80
C LYS A 55 -1.03 -8.85 -21.92
N GLY A 56 -1.61 -7.99 -21.11
CA GLY A 56 -2.72 -8.28 -20.21
C GLY A 56 -2.99 -7.14 -19.25
N VAL A 57 -4.07 -7.25 -18.50
CA VAL A 57 -4.47 -6.26 -17.50
C VAL A 57 -3.42 -6.18 -16.39
N ILE A 58 -3.12 -4.94 -15.99
CA ILE A 58 -2.20 -4.64 -14.89
C ILE A 58 -2.93 -3.93 -13.77
N MET A 59 -2.40 -4.05 -12.56
CA MET A 59 -2.84 -3.30 -11.38
C MET A 59 -2.41 -1.82 -11.48
N HIS A 60 -3.22 -0.92 -10.94
CA HIS A 60 -2.87 0.49 -10.79
C HIS A 60 -1.61 0.65 -9.94
N GLY A 61 -0.65 1.43 -10.39
CA GLY A 61 0.60 1.63 -9.64
C GLY A 61 0.37 2.17 -8.24
N MET A 62 -0.56 3.13 -8.09
CA MET A 62 -0.88 3.74 -6.80
C MET A 62 -1.57 2.81 -5.79
N TRP A 63 -2.08 1.66 -6.22
CA TRP A 63 -2.50 0.61 -5.28
C TRP A 63 -1.34 0.19 -4.35
N SER A 64 -0.12 0.10 -4.88
CA SER A 64 1.08 -0.16 -4.08
C SER A 64 1.29 0.91 -3.00
N GLY A 65 1.04 2.18 -3.35
CA GLY A 65 1.07 3.29 -2.39
C GLY A 65 0.02 3.16 -1.29
N ALA A 66 -1.20 2.69 -1.63
CA ALA A 66 -2.25 2.45 -0.65
C ALA A 66 -1.88 1.34 0.35
N ILE A 67 -1.23 0.25 -0.11
CA ILE A 67 -0.77 -0.81 0.78
C ILE A 67 0.39 -0.32 1.69
N ILE A 68 1.33 0.48 1.16
CA ILE A 68 2.37 1.12 1.97
C ILE A 68 1.73 2.03 3.03
N SER A 69 0.73 2.83 2.66
CA SER A 69 -0.01 3.68 3.61
C SER A 69 -0.66 2.85 4.73
N SER A 70 -1.23 1.69 4.39
CA SER A 70 -1.78 0.75 5.38
C SER A 70 -0.69 0.24 6.35
N LEU A 71 0.50 -0.11 5.86
CA LEU A 71 1.61 -0.51 6.73
C LEU A 71 1.97 0.59 7.74
N LEU A 72 2.03 1.83 7.28
CA LEU A 72 2.36 2.98 8.14
C LEU A 72 1.28 3.27 9.18
N GLY A 73 0.01 3.22 8.79
CA GLY A 73 -1.10 3.57 9.67
C GLY A 73 -1.55 2.45 10.61
N VAL A 74 -1.23 1.19 10.28
CA VAL A 74 -1.72 0.02 11.01
C VAL A 74 -0.60 -0.69 11.78
N HIS A 75 0.62 -0.73 11.23
CA HIS A 75 1.69 -1.58 11.75
C HIS A 75 2.90 -0.80 12.28
N LEU A 76 3.50 0.11 11.50
CA LEU A 76 4.73 0.80 11.88
C LEU A 76 4.79 2.21 11.27
N PRO A 77 4.66 3.27 12.06
CA PRO A 77 4.42 3.34 13.51
C PRO A 77 3.05 2.88 14.01
N GLY A 78 2.03 2.75 13.14
CA GLY A 78 0.68 2.32 13.51
C GLY A 78 -0.25 3.48 13.90
N PRO A 79 -1.29 3.22 14.71
CA PRO A 79 -2.28 4.23 15.10
C PRO A 79 -1.67 5.52 15.63
N GLY A 80 -2.19 6.67 15.20
CA GLY A 80 -1.68 8.00 15.57
C GLY A 80 -0.58 8.54 14.64
N THR A 81 -0.15 7.77 13.64
CA THR A 81 0.81 8.23 12.62
C THR A 81 0.20 9.29 11.71
N ILE A 82 0.94 10.37 11.44
CA ILE A 82 0.58 11.38 10.44
C ILE A 82 1.51 11.21 9.23
N TYR A 83 0.92 10.90 8.09
CA TYR A 83 1.63 10.71 6.84
C TYR A 83 1.92 12.05 6.18
N LEU A 84 3.19 12.40 5.97
CA LEU A 84 3.60 13.71 5.48
C LEU A 84 3.95 13.71 4.00
N SER A 85 4.72 12.70 3.55
CA SER A 85 5.10 12.61 2.14
C SER A 85 5.48 11.19 1.74
N GLN A 86 5.43 10.93 0.42
CA GLN A 86 5.82 9.67 -0.20
C GLN A 86 6.47 9.91 -1.55
N SER A 87 7.60 9.26 -1.80
CA SER A 87 8.09 9.03 -3.15
C SER A 87 7.83 7.58 -3.57
N LEU A 88 7.51 7.37 -4.84
CA LEU A 88 7.33 6.03 -5.41
C LEU A 88 7.97 5.96 -6.80
N ALA A 89 8.74 4.91 -7.01
CA ALA A 89 9.30 4.54 -8.31
C ALA A 89 8.77 3.15 -8.70
N PHE A 90 7.94 3.09 -9.74
CA PHE A 90 7.34 1.84 -10.24
C PHE A 90 8.34 1.15 -11.15
N LYS A 91 8.81 -0.02 -10.75
CA LYS A 91 9.87 -0.76 -11.44
C LYS A 91 9.32 -1.79 -12.43
N ARG A 92 8.20 -2.41 -12.10
CA ARG A 92 7.57 -3.47 -12.91
C ARG A 92 6.05 -3.39 -12.82
N PRO A 93 5.33 -3.78 -13.88
CA PRO A 93 3.89 -3.97 -13.80
C PRO A 93 3.57 -5.11 -12.83
N VAL A 94 2.41 -5.00 -12.21
CA VAL A 94 1.82 -6.02 -11.33
C VAL A 94 0.55 -6.52 -12.00
N THR A 95 0.38 -7.83 -12.07
CA THR A 95 -0.73 -8.48 -12.75
C THR A 95 -1.63 -9.26 -11.78
N PRO A 96 -2.90 -9.54 -12.12
CA PRO A 96 -3.73 -10.45 -11.34
C PRO A 96 -3.03 -11.80 -11.12
N GLY A 97 -3.06 -12.28 -9.88
CA GLY A 97 -2.37 -13.49 -9.43
C GLY A 97 -0.97 -13.26 -8.87
N ASP A 98 -0.38 -12.07 -9.06
CA ASP A 98 0.88 -11.74 -8.39
C ASP A 98 0.69 -11.62 -6.88
N ARG A 99 1.69 -12.10 -6.15
CA ARG A 99 1.80 -11.95 -4.69
C ARG A 99 2.93 -10.98 -4.37
N ILE A 100 2.55 -9.82 -3.84
CA ILE A 100 3.51 -8.75 -3.55
C ILE A 100 3.71 -8.66 -2.03
N THR A 101 4.95 -8.77 -1.60
CA THR A 101 5.35 -8.48 -0.22
C THR A 101 5.82 -7.03 -0.17
N PHE A 102 5.03 -6.20 0.53
CA PHE A 102 5.36 -4.81 0.82
C PHE A 102 6.07 -4.75 2.16
N LYS A 103 7.12 -3.93 2.23
CA LYS A 103 7.91 -3.73 3.44
C LYS A 103 8.22 -2.26 3.62
N VAL A 104 8.14 -1.79 4.87
CA VAL A 104 8.65 -0.51 5.31
C VAL A 104 9.75 -0.74 6.33
N THR A 105 10.84 0.02 6.25
CA THR A 105 11.99 -0.11 7.16
C THR A 105 12.43 1.26 7.63
N VAL A 106 12.54 1.46 8.93
CA VAL A 106 12.98 2.72 9.52
C VAL A 106 14.41 3.01 9.13
N LYS A 107 14.62 4.11 8.41
CA LYS A 107 15.90 4.59 7.91
C LYS A 107 16.50 5.68 8.77
N GLU A 108 15.67 6.62 9.22
CA GLU A 108 16.09 7.81 9.93
C GLU A 108 15.03 8.24 10.94
N LYS A 109 15.48 8.79 12.07
CA LYS A 109 14.63 9.44 13.07
C LYS A 109 15.15 10.86 13.31
N ARG A 110 14.23 11.81 13.37
CA ARG A 110 14.52 13.22 13.68
C ARG A 110 13.72 13.65 14.87
N GLU A 111 14.41 14.08 15.93
CA GLU A 111 13.78 14.55 17.19
C GLU A 111 12.86 15.76 16.98
N ASP A 112 13.26 16.66 16.05
CA ASP A 112 12.38 17.75 15.66
C ASP A 112 11.13 17.20 15.01
N LYS A 113 9.97 17.56 15.58
CA LYS A 113 8.63 17.12 15.16
C LYS A 113 8.43 15.59 15.13
N LYS A 114 9.30 14.82 15.77
CA LYS A 114 9.20 13.36 15.87
C LYS A 114 9.03 12.68 14.50
N ILE A 115 9.84 13.12 13.55
CA ILE A 115 9.82 12.60 12.18
C ILE A 115 10.54 11.25 12.11
N VAL A 116 9.92 10.32 11.40
CA VAL A 116 10.51 9.04 10.99
C VAL A 116 10.49 8.94 9.48
N VAL A 117 11.64 8.61 8.90
CA VAL A 117 11.80 8.33 7.47
C VAL A 117 11.91 6.83 7.29
N LEU A 118 11.11 6.26 6.39
CA LEU A 118 11.09 4.84 6.13
C LEU A 118 11.37 4.55 4.65
N ASP A 119 12.30 3.65 4.39
CA ASP A 119 12.43 3.04 3.06
C ASP A 119 11.23 2.11 2.82
N CYS A 120 10.64 2.20 1.65
CA CYS A 120 9.46 1.45 1.23
C CYS A 120 9.80 0.59 0.01
N SER A 121 9.39 -0.67 0.03
CA SER A 121 9.59 -1.58 -1.09
C SER A 121 8.39 -2.50 -1.28
N GLY A 122 8.17 -2.94 -2.52
CA GLY A 122 7.29 -4.04 -2.86
C GLY A 122 8.02 -5.02 -3.77
N VAL A 123 7.98 -6.30 -3.41
CA VAL A 123 8.70 -7.37 -4.13
C VAL A 123 7.71 -8.47 -4.49
N ASN A 124 7.74 -8.95 -5.72
CA ASN A 124 6.85 -10.03 -6.16
C ASN A 124 7.36 -11.42 -5.71
N GLN A 125 6.59 -12.46 -6.01
CA GLN A 125 6.90 -13.86 -5.66
C GLN A 125 8.23 -14.37 -6.24
N ASP A 126 8.76 -13.72 -7.28
CA ASP A 126 10.06 -14.07 -7.90
C ASP A 126 11.23 -13.28 -7.30
N GLY A 127 11.01 -12.53 -6.22
CA GLY A 127 12.02 -11.68 -5.61
C GLY A 127 12.35 -10.42 -6.40
N LYS A 128 11.51 -10.02 -7.36
CA LYS A 128 11.75 -8.84 -8.21
C LYS A 128 11.04 -7.61 -7.63
N ALA A 129 11.76 -6.50 -7.50
CA ALA A 129 11.17 -5.23 -7.07
C ALA A 129 10.11 -4.76 -8.07
N VAL A 130 8.91 -4.43 -7.57
CA VAL A 130 7.81 -3.84 -8.33
C VAL A 130 7.64 -2.35 -8.02
N VAL A 131 7.92 -1.96 -6.79
CA VAL A 131 7.90 -0.55 -6.34
C VAL A 131 8.98 -0.33 -5.29
N GLU A 132 9.57 0.85 -5.30
CA GLU A 132 10.51 1.35 -4.30
C GLU A 132 10.20 2.82 -4.01
N GLY A 133 10.53 3.27 -2.82
CA GLY A 133 10.35 4.68 -2.45
C GLY A 133 10.69 4.96 -1.00
N GLU A 134 10.28 6.15 -0.55
CA GLU A 134 10.54 6.62 0.80
C GLU A 134 9.30 7.32 1.35
N ALA A 135 8.93 6.98 2.57
CA ALA A 135 7.87 7.64 3.33
C ALA A 135 8.45 8.54 4.40
N VAL A 136 7.83 9.69 4.60
CA VAL A 136 8.11 10.56 5.74
C VAL A 136 6.84 10.67 6.58
N VAL A 137 6.93 10.33 7.84
CA VAL A 137 5.79 10.36 8.78
C VAL A 137 6.18 11.11 10.05
N MET A 138 5.17 11.67 10.73
CA MET A 138 5.28 12.07 12.12
C MET A 138 4.78 10.92 12.96
N ALA A 139 5.65 10.37 13.81
CA ALA A 139 5.31 9.24 14.67
C ALA A 139 4.52 9.72 15.92
N PRO A 140 3.61 8.89 16.45
CA PRO A 140 2.92 9.19 17.70
C PRO A 140 3.91 9.26 18.88
N THR A 141 3.59 10.12 19.84
CA THR A 141 4.35 10.25 21.10
C THR A 141 3.65 9.56 22.26
N GLU A 142 2.36 9.25 22.09
CA GLU A 142 1.56 8.59 23.10
C GLU A 142 1.25 7.15 22.69
N LYS A 143 1.26 6.24 23.67
CA LYS A 143 0.89 4.84 23.46
C LYS A 143 -0.61 4.72 23.27
N LEU A 144 -1.02 4.11 22.16
CA LEU A 144 -2.40 3.86 21.81
C LEU A 144 -2.63 2.36 21.63
N VAL A 145 -3.73 1.86 22.20
CA VAL A 145 -4.16 0.46 22.07
C VAL A 145 -5.65 0.41 21.73
N PRO A 146 -6.05 0.95 20.57
CA PRO A 146 -7.45 0.92 20.15
C PRO A 146 -7.93 -0.49 19.82
N VAL A 147 -9.23 -0.72 19.93
CA VAL A 147 -9.86 -1.92 19.39
C VAL A 147 -9.74 -1.86 17.86
N ALA A 148 -9.24 -2.93 17.27
CA ALA A 148 -9.14 -3.03 15.81
C ALA A 148 -10.56 -3.04 15.20
N PRO A 149 -10.87 -2.13 14.27
CA PRO A 149 -12.14 -2.20 13.56
C PRO A 149 -12.18 -3.46 12.67
N ALA A 150 -13.38 -3.98 12.44
CA ALA A 150 -13.54 -5.05 11.47
C ALA A 150 -13.23 -4.53 10.06
N GLU A 151 -12.57 -5.35 9.26
CA GLU A 151 -12.40 -5.04 7.84
C GLU A 151 -13.77 -5.02 7.16
N PRO A 152 -14.12 -3.94 6.42
CA PRO A 152 -15.42 -3.87 5.78
C PRO A 152 -15.52 -4.93 4.67
N ALA A 153 -16.61 -5.69 4.69
CA ALA A 153 -16.92 -6.63 3.61
C ALA A 153 -17.52 -5.85 2.42
N VAL A 154 -16.92 -5.99 1.24
CA VAL A 154 -17.41 -5.40 -0.01
C VAL A 154 -17.68 -6.52 -1.01
N THR A 155 -18.88 -6.54 -1.56
CA THR A 155 -19.25 -7.44 -2.65
C THR A 155 -19.36 -6.64 -3.94
N ILE A 156 -18.59 -7.02 -4.95
CA ILE A 156 -18.72 -6.46 -6.30
C ILE A 156 -19.62 -7.43 -7.09
N GLU A 157 -20.89 -7.08 -7.28
CA GLU A 157 -21.83 -7.92 -8.01
C GLU A 157 -21.68 -7.78 -9.53
N THR A 158 -21.43 -6.56 -10.01
CA THR A 158 -21.12 -6.27 -11.42
C THR A 158 -20.50 -4.87 -11.51
N VAL A 159 -19.39 -4.74 -12.22
CA VAL A 159 -18.87 -3.43 -12.60
C VAL A 159 -19.54 -2.98 -13.90
N ALA A 160 -20.68 -2.33 -13.79
CA ALA A 160 -21.31 -1.68 -14.93
C ALA A 160 -20.64 -0.31 -15.16
N TYR A 161 -19.82 -0.19 -16.19
CA TYR A 161 -19.30 1.10 -16.61
C TYR A 161 -20.42 1.90 -17.25
N VAL A 162 -20.98 2.85 -16.51
CA VAL A 162 -21.89 3.85 -17.09
C VAL A 162 -21.02 4.88 -17.81
N ARG A 163 -20.92 4.74 -19.14
CA ARG A 163 -20.37 5.82 -19.97
C ARG A 163 -21.30 7.03 -19.85
N LYS A 164 -20.82 8.11 -19.28
CA LYS A 164 -21.48 9.41 -19.37
C LYS A 164 -21.15 10.05 -20.69
#